data_850ae262354fc1dec6da3aa645b50e5e
#
_entry.id   850ae262354fc1dec6da3aa645b50e5e
#
_cell.length_a   1.000
_cell.length_b   1.000
_cell.length_c   1.000
_cell.angle_alpha   90.00
_cell.angle_beta   90.00
_cell.angle_gamma   90.00
#
_symmetry.space_group_name_H-M   'P 1'
#
loop_
_entity.id
_entity.type
_entity.pdbx_description
1 polymer ?
#
loop_
_entity_poly.entity_id
_entity_poly.type
_entity_poly.pdbx_seq_one_letter_code
_entity_poly.pdbx_strand_id
1 'polypeptide(L)'
;MNPCERQEPRKVALYANVGADLTHYDVDVAGAALIKRATVTLPAGVQYAWPHVSRRYLYVATSSSASGYGPAGTEHHVTALRIDPASGALTKHGEAIRLPTRPIHMTTDIPSENILVAFNNPSALRVYRINHDFTPGDEVKQGGPIDAGIFAHQVRVTPDNRLAILVTRGNEGTPTKAEDPGALKVFDYKNGVLTNVVSIAPDGGRNFGPRHLDFHPTKPWMYVSIETQNKMYTYQMEAGRINPEIAFRAETLAEPKNRRSRQAAGTVHVHPNGRFLYGANRAQDTVDFQGKKVFKGGENSIVVYSIDQSTGAPTPIQHIETRAIHPRTFHIDPSGRLLVAQHNLPAAVRDGDAIRTIPAGLSVFRIGDDGKLTFVRKYDIDVDSKTMFWMGMVQL
;
A
#
# COMPACT_ATOMS: atom_id res chain seq x y z
N MET A 1 13.98 41.04 -20.12
CA MET A 1 13.23 40.34 -19.05
C MET A 1 12.55 39.17 -19.73
N ASN A 2 13.08 37.96 -19.55
CA ASN A 2 12.43 36.75 -20.10
C ASN A 2 11.13 36.51 -19.35
N PRO A 3 10.02 36.19 -20.04
CA PRO A 3 8.79 35.77 -19.37
C PRO A 3 9.10 34.43 -18.71
N CYS A 4 8.79 34.34 -17.42
CA CYS A 4 8.80 33.11 -16.66
C CYS A 4 7.90 32.08 -17.43
N GLU A 5 8.49 31.11 -18.11
CA GLU A 5 7.77 29.94 -18.63
C GLU A 5 7.09 29.29 -17.42
N ARG A 6 5.77 29.45 -17.30
CA ARG A 6 4.96 28.65 -16.39
C ARG A 6 5.08 27.22 -16.90
N GLN A 7 5.89 26.41 -16.25
CA GLN A 7 5.85 24.97 -16.49
C GLN A 7 4.39 24.53 -16.33
N GLU A 8 3.80 24.01 -17.40
CA GLU A 8 2.49 23.40 -17.32
C GLU A 8 2.49 22.36 -16.19
N PRO A 9 1.44 22.31 -15.34
CA PRO A 9 1.36 21.35 -14.28
C PRO A 9 1.45 19.94 -14.89
N ARG A 10 2.47 19.19 -14.47
CA ARG A 10 2.70 17.83 -14.96
C ARG A 10 1.45 17.00 -14.71
N LYS A 11 0.99 16.29 -15.74
CA LYS A 11 -0.19 15.43 -15.65
C LYS A 11 0.05 14.30 -14.62
N VAL A 12 -1.01 13.88 -13.98
CA VAL A 12 -1.03 12.76 -13.05
C VAL A 12 -2.05 11.74 -13.53
N ALA A 13 -1.63 10.49 -13.63
CA ALA A 13 -2.52 9.35 -13.89
C ALA A 13 -2.75 8.58 -12.59
N LEU A 14 -4.00 8.20 -12.32
CA LEU A 14 -4.35 7.24 -11.29
C LEU A 14 -4.75 5.93 -11.98
N TYR A 15 -4.24 4.82 -11.44
CA TYR A 15 -4.63 3.48 -11.86
C TYR A 15 -5.28 2.77 -10.68
N ALA A 16 -6.46 2.18 -10.90
CA ALA A 16 -7.17 1.40 -9.89
C ALA A 16 -7.79 0.17 -10.52
N ASN A 17 -7.80 -0.95 -9.80
CA ASN A 17 -8.33 -2.19 -10.34
C ASN A 17 -9.71 -2.56 -9.80
N VAL A 18 -10.46 -3.31 -10.61
CA VAL A 18 -11.57 -4.18 -10.23
C VAL A 18 -11.26 -5.57 -10.74
N GLY A 19 -10.91 -6.49 -9.86
CA GLY A 19 -10.42 -7.81 -10.26
C GLY A 19 -9.20 -7.71 -11.19
N ALA A 20 -9.30 -8.25 -12.40
CA ALA A 20 -8.25 -8.21 -13.42
C ALA A 20 -8.23 -6.92 -14.26
N ASP A 21 -9.27 -6.10 -14.16
CA ASP A 21 -9.43 -4.90 -14.95
C ASP A 21 -8.73 -3.72 -14.26
N LEU A 22 -7.68 -3.19 -14.87
CA LEU A 22 -6.93 -2.03 -14.39
C LEU A 22 -7.36 -0.79 -15.19
N THR A 23 -8.05 0.12 -14.53
CA THR A 23 -8.61 1.33 -15.12
C THR A 23 -7.72 2.53 -14.88
N HIS A 24 -7.46 3.30 -15.92
CA HIS A 24 -6.79 4.59 -15.90
C HIS A 24 -7.79 5.72 -15.65
N TYR A 25 -7.40 6.66 -14.80
CA TYR A 25 -8.09 7.93 -14.56
C TYR A 25 -7.09 9.07 -14.71
N ASP A 26 -7.46 10.13 -15.45
CA ASP A 26 -6.75 11.41 -15.35
C ASP A 26 -7.09 12.04 -13.99
N VAL A 27 -6.09 12.60 -13.33
CA VAL A 27 -6.26 13.32 -12.07
C VAL A 27 -6.22 14.82 -12.33
N ASP A 28 -7.37 15.47 -12.25
CA ASP A 28 -7.46 16.93 -12.18
C ASP A 28 -7.16 17.38 -10.75
N VAL A 29 -5.88 17.70 -10.49
CA VAL A 29 -5.44 18.12 -9.15
C VAL A 29 -6.10 19.43 -8.74
N ALA A 30 -6.30 20.37 -9.65
CA ALA A 30 -6.93 21.66 -9.37
C ALA A 30 -8.43 21.51 -9.04
N GLY A 31 -9.17 20.73 -9.85
CA GLY A 31 -10.58 20.44 -9.66
C GLY A 31 -10.85 19.37 -8.60
N ALA A 32 -9.82 18.69 -8.10
CA ALA A 32 -9.90 17.50 -7.23
C ALA A 32 -10.86 16.45 -7.81
N ALA A 33 -10.65 16.11 -9.09
CA ALA A 33 -11.54 15.22 -9.83
C ALA A 33 -10.75 14.09 -10.51
N LEU A 34 -11.42 12.95 -10.68
CA LEU A 34 -10.93 11.80 -11.42
C LEU A 34 -11.77 11.64 -12.68
N ILE A 35 -11.13 11.55 -13.84
CA ILE A 35 -11.78 11.39 -15.13
C ILE A 35 -11.43 10.00 -15.65
N LYS A 36 -12.40 9.08 -15.62
CA LYS A 36 -12.23 7.71 -16.10
C LYS A 36 -11.85 7.70 -17.58
N ARG A 37 -10.84 6.92 -17.91
CA ARG A 37 -10.31 6.68 -19.27
C ARG A 37 -10.44 5.21 -19.65
N ALA A 38 -9.41 4.66 -20.26
CA ALA A 38 -9.36 3.29 -20.72
C ALA A 38 -9.11 2.28 -19.60
N THR A 39 -9.43 1.04 -19.87
CA THR A 39 -9.16 -0.12 -18.99
C THR A 39 -8.35 -1.15 -19.76
N VAL A 40 -7.35 -1.75 -19.09
CA VAL A 40 -6.58 -2.90 -19.59
C VAL A 40 -6.92 -4.10 -18.72
N THR A 41 -7.30 -5.20 -19.35
CA THR A 41 -7.55 -6.47 -18.65
C THR A 41 -6.26 -7.29 -18.59
N LEU A 42 -5.90 -7.71 -17.38
CA LEU A 42 -4.71 -8.52 -17.05
C LEU A 42 -5.07 -10.01 -16.99
N PRO A 43 -4.07 -10.93 -16.97
CA PRO A 43 -4.33 -12.37 -16.94
C PRO A 43 -5.11 -12.83 -15.70
N ALA A 44 -4.97 -12.14 -14.57
CA ALA A 44 -5.64 -12.45 -13.31
C ALA A 44 -5.85 -11.19 -12.46
N GLY A 45 -6.51 -11.33 -11.30
CA GLY A 45 -6.80 -10.22 -10.41
C GLY A 45 -5.53 -9.49 -9.92
N VAL A 46 -5.52 -8.16 -10.03
CA VAL A 46 -4.39 -7.31 -9.59
C VAL A 46 -4.23 -7.43 -8.08
N GLN A 47 -2.99 -7.70 -7.66
CA GLN A 47 -2.60 -7.77 -6.25
C GLN A 47 -1.79 -6.54 -5.83
N TYR A 48 -0.85 -6.13 -6.66
CA TYR A 48 -0.05 -4.92 -6.45
C TYR A 48 0.53 -4.43 -7.76
N ALA A 49 0.93 -3.15 -7.81
CA ALA A 49 1.69 -2.63 -8.93
C ALA A 49 2.72 -1.58 -8.46
N TRP A 50 3.80 -1.45 -9.22
CA TRP A 50 4.85 -0.49 -8.94
C TRP A 50 5.38 0.14 -10.24
N PRO A 51 5.51 1.48 -10.30
CA PRO A 51 6.04 2.14 -11.48
C PRO A 51 7.57 1.99 -11.57
N HIS A 52 8.07 1.86 -12.78
CA HIS A 52 9.48 2.03 -13.08
C HIS A 52 9.92 3.47 -12.80
N VAL A 53 11.18 3.69 -12.40
CA VAL A 53 11.72 5.02 -12.07
C VAL A 53 11.57 6.03 -13.24
N SER A 54 11.61 5.56 -14.48
CA SER A 54 11.34 6.40 -15.67
C SER A 54 9.89 6.84 -15.82
N ARG A 55 8.96 6.25 -15.04
CA ARG A 55 7.50 6.45 -15.13
C ARG A 55 6.88 6.09 -16.49
N ARG A 56 7.62 5.38 -17.34
CA ARG A 56 7.15 4.90 -18.64
C ARG A 56 6.64 3.47 -18.62
N TYR A 57 6.82 2.77 -17.50
CA TYR A 57 6.36 1.40 -17.31
C TYR A 57 5.75 1.23 -15.92
N LEU A 58 4.75 0.35 -15.86
CA LEU A 58 4.10 -0.09 -14.63
C LEU A 58 4.19 -1.61 -14.57
N TYR A 59 4.83 -2.15 -13.56
CA TYR A 59 4.85 -3.59 -13.30
C TYR A 59 3.66 -3.96 -12.44
N VAL A 60 2.91 -4.99 -12.83
CA VAL A 60 1.67 -5.39 -12.17
C VAL A 60 1.74 -6.86 -11.78
N ALA A 61 1.68 -7.13 -10.49
CA ALA A 61 1.58 -8.47 -9.94
C ALA A 61 0.10 -8.89 -9.88
N THR A 62 -0.22 -10.06 -10.43
CA THR A 62 -1.58 -10.58 -10.54
C THR A 62 -1.70 -11.99 -9.98
N SER A 63 -2.92 -12.38 -9.57
CA SER A 63 -3.22 -13.72 -9.06
C SER A 63 -4.67 -14.10 -9.31
N SER A 64 -4.92 -15.38 -9.62
CA SER A 64 -6.26 -15.96 -9.62
C SER A 64 -6.79 -16.28 -8.21
N SER A 65 -5.95 -16.18 -7.17
CA SER A 65 -6.37 -16.28 -5.77
C SER A 65 -6.97 -14.97 -5.27
N ALA A 66 -8.16 -15.05 -4.70
CA ALA A 66 -8.86 -13.87 -4.18
C ALA A 66 -8.28 -13.35 -2.85
N SER A 67 -7.65 -14.19 -2.04
CA SER A 67 -7.13 -13.81 -0.72
C SER A 67 -5.93 -14.67 -0.29
N GLY A 68 -5.17 -14.19 0.69
CA GLY A 68 -4.05 -14.95 1.28
C GLY A 68 -4.48 -16.07 2.22
N TYR A 69 -5.77 -16.21 2.48
CA TYR A 69 -6.36 -17.23 3.37
C TYR A 69 -7.23 -18.25 2.62
N GLY A 70 -7.49 -18.00 1.34
CA GLY A 70 -8.26 -18.89 0.46
C GLY A 70 -7.37 -19.85 -0.31
N PRO A 71 -7.95 -20.56 -1.31
CA PRO A 71 -7.20 -21.39 -2.25
C PRO A 71 -6.09 -20.60 -2.92
N ALA A 72 -4.93 -21.22 -3.09
CA ALA A 72 -3.73 -20.55 -3.62
C ALA A 72 -3.93 -20.00 -5.05
N GLY A 73 -4.87 -20.56 -5.81
CA GLY A 73 -5.02 -20.26 -7.23
C GLY A 73 -3.94 -20.96 -8.08
N THR A 74 -4.01 -20.78 -9.38
CA THR A 74 -3.11 -21.45 -10.34
C THR A 74 -2.38 -20.48 -11.26
N GLU A 75 -2.87 -19.25 -11.38
CA GLU A 75 -2.35 -18.22 -12.28
C GLU A 75 -1.83 -17.04 -11.49
N HIS A 76 -0.49 -16.83 -11.53
CA HIS A 76 0.21 -15.77 -10.83
C HIS A 76 1.30 -15.21 -11.74
N HIS A 77 1.30 -13.90 -11.97
CA HIS A 77 2.20 -13.29 -12.96
C HIS A 77 2.72 -11.92 -12.51
N VAL A 78 3.83 -11.48 -13.11
CA VAL A 78 4.19 -10.07 -13.24
C VAL A 78 4.11 -9.69 -14.71
N THR A 79 3.32 -8.68 -15.00
CA THR A 79 3.15 -8.12 -16.35
C THR A 79 3.72 -6.71 -16.38
N ALA A 80 4.50 -6.35 -17.40
CA ALA A 80 4.85 -4.97 -17.66
C ALA A 80 3.77 -4.30 -18.53
N LEU A 81 3.39 -3.09 -18.14
CA LEU A 81 2.55 -2.21 -18.94
C LEU A 81 3.35 -0.96 -19.29
N ARG A 82 3.31 -0.56 -20.56
CA ARG A 82 3.85 0.72 -21.00
C ARG A 82 2.86 1.83 -20.67
N ILE A 83 3.35 2.91 -20.09
CA ILE A 83 2.59 4.14 -19.82
C ILE A 83 2.88 5.12 -20.96
N ASP A 84 1.85 5.57 -21.64
CA ASP A 84 1.96 6.66 -22.58
C ASP A 84 2.23 7.98 -21.85
N PRO A 85 3.34 8.69 -22.10
CA PRO A 85 3.72 9.85 -21.31
C PRO A 85 2.82 11.07 -21.54
N ALA A 86 2.06 11.11 -22.61
CA ALA A 86 1.18 12.23 -22.92
C ALA A 86 -0.23 12.04 -22.34
N SER A 87 -0.72 10.80 -22.32
CA SER A 87 -2.09 10.48 -21.92
C SER A 87 -2.20 9.68 -20.63
N GLY A 88 -1.16 8.93 -20.23
CA GLY A 88 -1.22 7.95 -19.14
C GLY A 88 -1.85 6.63 -19.54
N ALA A 89 -2.24 6.44 -20.79
CA ALA A 89 -2.84 5.19 -21.25
C ALA A 89 -1.86 4.01 -21.10
N LEU A 90 -2.42 2.85 -20.73
CA LEU A 90 -1.66 1.62 -20.49
C LEU A 90 -1.77 0.69 -21.69
N THR A 91 -0.64 0.11 -22.10
CA THR A 91 -0.59 -0.99 -23.09
C THR A 91 0.31 -2.11 -22.59
N LYS A 92 -0.04 -3.37 -22.87
CA LYS A 92 0.81 -4.51 -22.52
C LYS A 92 2.18 -4.38 -23.18
N HIS A 93 3.23 -4.75 -22.45
CA HIS A 93 4.61 -4.67 -22.92
C HIS A 93 5.33 -5.98 -22.66
N GLY A 94 5.63 -6.71 -23.74
CA GLY A 94 6.26 -8.03 -23.68
C GLY A 94 5.40 -9.10 -23.03
N GLU A 95 6.02 -10.24 -22.73
CA GLU A 95 5.39 -11.37 -22.08
C GLU A 95 5.44 -11.25 -20.55
N ALA A 96 4.42 -11.76 -19.90
CA ALA A 96 4.38 -11.83 -18.45
C ALA A 96 5.24 -13.00 -17.94
N ILE A 97 5.97 -12.78 -16.85
CA ILE A 97 6.62 -13.89 -16.13
C ILE A 97 5.66 -14.55 -15.17
N ARG A 98 5.79 -15.88 -15.02
CA ARG A 98 5.00 -16.66 -14.05
C ARG A 98 5.61 -16.59 -12.67
N LEU A 99 4.77 -16.43 -11.64
CA LEU A 99 5.15 -16.48 -10.24
C LEU A 99 4.75 -17.83 -9.61
N PRO A 100 5.45 -18.28 -8.54
CA PRO A 100 5.21 -19.59 -7.94
C PRO A 100 3.91 -19.68 -7.15
N THR A 101 3.44 -18.56 -6.60
CA THR A 101 2.23 -18.47 -5.77
C THR A 101 1.69 -17.04 -5.79
N ARG A 102 0.62 -16.80 -5.03
CA ARG A 102 -0.02 -15.48 -4.93
C ARG A 102 0.94 -14.42 -4.37
N PRO A 103 1.30 -13.39 -5.15
CA PRO A 103 2.02 -12.22 -4.63
C PRO A 103 1.07 -11.37 -3.77
N ILE A 104 1.61 -10.70 -2.74
CA ILE A 104 0.84 -9.74 -1.93
C ILE A 104 1.32 -8.31 -2.14
N HIS A 105 2.60 -8.13 -2.41
CA HIS A 105 3.22 -6.83 -2.63
C HIS A 105 4.40 -6.97 -3.58
N MET A 106 4.69 -5.90 -4.30
CA MET A 106 5.92 -5.76 -5.09
C MET A 106 6.43 -4.34 -5.05
N THR A 107 7.73 -4.18 -5.29
CA THR A 107 8.41 -2.90 -5.54
C THR A 107 9.51 -3.12 -6.58
N THR A 108 10.01 -2.04 -7.18
CA THR A 108 11.33 -2.09 -7.82
C THR A 108 12.40 -1.63 -6.81
N ASP A 109 13.65 -1.97 -7.07
CA ASP A 109 14.77 -1.25 -6.46
C ASP A 109 14.82 0.20 -7.00
N ILE A 110 15.65 1.04 -6.40
CA ILE A 110 15.64 2.48 -6.70
C ILE A 110 15.95 2.79 -8.17
N PRO A 111 16.97 2.17 -8.81
CA PRO A 111 17.22 2.38 -10.24
C PRO A 111 16.21 1.64 -11.14
N SER A 112 15.35 0.81 -10.59
CA SER A 112 14.42 -0.08 -11.32
C SER A 112 15.15 -1.05 -12.25
N GLU A 113 16.18 -1.71 -11.73
CA GLU A 113 16.89 -2.80 -12.41
C GLU A 113 16.33 -4.17 -11.99
N ASN A 114 15.61 -4.21 -10.87
CA ASN A 114 15.04 -5.43 -10.32
C ASN A 114 13.64 -5.18 -9.75
N ILE A 115 12.80 -6.22 -9.79
CA ILE A 115 11.50 -6.31 -9.15
C ILE A 115 11.62 -7.22 -7.94
N LEU A 116 11.26 -6.73 -6.76
CA LEU A 116 11.17 -7.52 -5.54
C LEU A 116 9.70 -7.86 -5.27
N VAL A 117 9.39 -9.15 -5.09
CA VAL A 117 8.01 -9.64 -4.89
C VAL A 117 7.91 -10.37 -3.55
N ALA A 118 6.98 -9.92 -2.72
CA ALA A 118 6.64 -10.56 -1.45
C ALA A 118 5.43 -11.50 -1.61
N PHE A 119 5.51 -12.67 -1.00
CA PHE A 119 4.47 -13.71 -0.97
C PHE A 119 4.09 -13.99 0.48
N ASN A 120 2.81 -14.03 0.79
CA ASN A 120 2.39 -14.20 2.17
C ASN A 120 2.13 -15.67 2.60
N ASN A 121 1.73 -16.52 1.68
CA ASN A 121 1.46 -17.93 1.99
C ASN A 121 1.76 -18.83 0.77
N PRO A 122 2.85 -19.64 0.81
CA PRO A 122 3.92 -19.60 1.82
C PRO A 122 4.65 -18.26 1.84
N SER A 123 5.18 -17.87 3.01
CA SER A 123 5.94 -16.63 3.16
C SER A 123 7.26 -16.71 2.39
N ALA A 124 7.48 -15.75 1.48
CA ALA A 124 8.69 -15.71 0.65
C ALA A 124 8.99 -14.28 0.15
N LEU A 125 10.24 -14.06 -0.22
CA LEU A 125 10.70 -12.90 -0.97
C LEU A 125 11.53 -13.38 -2.15
N ARG A 126 11.16 -12.92 -3.36
CA ARG A 126 11.90 -13.23 -4.60
C ARG A 126 12.24 -11.96 -5.35
N VAL A 127 13.31 -12.02 -6.12
CA VAL A 127 13.81 -10.90 -6.92
C VAL A 127 13.91 -11.35 -8.38
N TYR A 128 13.41 -10.50 -9.28
CA TYR A 128 13.42 -10.74 -10.72
C TYR A 128 14.13 -9.58 -11.41
N ARG A 129 14.89 -9.86 -12.47
CA ARG A 129 15.52 -8.81 -13.28
C ARG A 129 14.46 -8.00 -14.01
N ILE A 130 14.79 -6.76 -14.29
CA ILE A 130 14.17 -5.98 -15.36
C ILE A 130 15.14 -6.01 -16.54
N ASN A 131 14.69 -6.51 -17.69
CA ASN A 131 15.47 -6.62 -18.90
C ASN A 131 15.76 -5.23 -19.51
N HIS A 132 16.73 -5.13 -20.43
CA HIS A 132 17.06 -3.88 -21.11
C HIS A 132 15.90 -3.27 -21.91
N ASP A 133 14.96 -4.10 -22.35
CA ASP A 133 13.73 -3.70 -23.02
C ASP A 133 12.58 -3.39 -22.04
N PHE A 134 12.86 -3.36 -20.73
CA PHE A 134 11.92 -3.09 -19.62
C PHE A 134 10.88 -4.19 -19.39
N THR A 135 11.00 -5.36 -19.99
CA THR A 135 10.18 -6.52 -19.67
C THR A 135 10.64 -7.16 -18.33
N PRO A 136 9.75 -7.80 -17.57
CA PRO A 136 10.18 -8.60 -16.41
C PRO A 136 10.99 -9.82 -16.91
N GLY A 137 12.11 -10.10 -16.25
CA GLY A 137 13.06 -11.14 -16.62
C GLY A 137 13.17 -12.27 -15.60
N ASP A 138 14.31 -12.97 -15.66
CA ASP A 138 14.58 -14.15 -14.83
C ASP A 138 14.70 -13.82 -13.34
N GLU A 139 14.43 -14.82 -12.51
CA GLU A 139 14.65 -14.76 -11.08
C GLU A 139 16.15 -14.65 -10.76
N VAL A 140 16.50 -13.70 -9.89
CA VAL A 140 17.87 -13.53 -9.43
C VAL A 140 18.23 -14.64 -8.43
N LYS A 141 19.23 -15.44 -8.77
CA LYS A 141 19.73 -16.49 -7.88
C LYS A 141 20.32 -15.86 -6.62
N GLN A 142 19.82 -16.26 -5.46
CA GLN A 142 20.32 -15.82 -4.17
C GLN A 142 21.50 -16.68 -3.70
N GLY A 143 22.40 -16.09 -2.90
CA GLY A 143 23.58 -16.76 -2.37
C GLY A 143 23.31 -17.76 -1.23
N GLY A 144 22.11 -17.72 -0.64
CA GLY A 144 21.68 -18.57 0.47
C GLY A 144 20.18 -18.47 0.72
N PRO A 145 19.68 -19.14 1.76
CA PRO A 145 18.26 -19.09 2.13
C PRO A 145 17.89 -17.68 2.64
N ILE A 146 16.74 -17.20 2.19
CA ILE A 146 16.16 -15.92 2.60
C ILE A 146 15.21 -16.14 3.77
N ASP A 147 15.46 -15.48 4.89
CA ASP A 147 14.54 -15.49 6.04
C ASP A 147 13.35 -14.57 5.77
N ALA A 148 12.32 -15.12 5.14
CA ALA A 148 11.11 -14.39 4.81
C ALA A 148 10.10 -14.32 5.96
N GLY A 149 10.44 -14.75 7.16
CA GLY A 149 9.55 -14.73 8.33
C GLY A 149 8.21 -15.42 8.09
N ILE A 150 7.17 -14.93 8.77
CA ILE A 150 5.82 -15.49 8.68
C ILE A 150 4.85 -14.44 8.16
N PHE A 151 4.11 -14.80 7.10
CA PHE A 151 3.10 -13.96 6.48
C PHE A 151 3.67 -12.61 6.00
N ALA A 152 4.63 -12.67 5.08
CA ALA A 152 5.17 -11.47 4.43
C ALA A 152 4.06 -10.64 3.82
N HIS A 153 4.13 -9.32 3.99
CA HIS A 153 3.04 -8.41 3.57
C HIS A 153 3.51 -7.27 2.66
N GLN A 154 4.67 -6.69 2.93
CA GLN A 154 5.24 -5.63 2.10
C GLN A 154 6.76 -5.79 1.98
N VAL A 155 7.31 -5.46 0.81
CA VAL A 155 8.75 -5.30 0.61
C VAL A 155 9.04 -3.88 0.13
N ARG A 156 10.06 -3.23 0.70
CA ARG A 156 10.55 -1.92 0.27
C ARG A 156 12.08 -1.94 0.24
N VAL A 157 12.65 -1.20 -0.70
CA VAL A 157 14.08 -0.91 -0.73
C VAL A 157 14.30 0.48 -0.16
N THR A 158 15.35 0.66 0.65
CA THR A 158 15.68 1.96 1.26
C THR A 158 16.05 3.00 0.19
N PRO A 159 15.83 4.31 0.45
CA PRO A 159 16.10 5.36 -0.53
C PRO A 159 17.54 5.39 -1.06
N ASP A 160 18.51 4.90 -0.30
CA ASP A 160 19.91 4.77 -0.68
C ASP A 160 20.23 3.47 -1.44
N ASN A 161 19.25 2.64 -1.71
CA ASN A 161 19.33 1.35 -2.41
C ASN A 161 20.24 0.31 -1.73
N ARG A 162 20.48 0.41 -0.41
CA ARG A 162 21.42 -0.46 0.31
C ARG A 162 20.75 -1.57 1.09
N LEU A 163 19.51 -1.37 1.52
CA LEU A 163 18.75 -2.38 2.27
C LEU A 163 17.43 -2.69 1.58
N ALA A 164 17.00 -3.95 1.67
CA ALA A 164 15.63 -4.35 1.45
C ALA A 164 14.99 -4.70 2.80
N ILE A 165 13.72 -4.29 2.98
CA ILE A 165 12.98 -4.57 4.21
C ILE A 165 11.71 -5.32 3.83
N LEU A 166 11.55 -6.52 4.36
CA LEU A 166 10.35 -7.31 4.25
C LEU A 166 9.55 -7.21 5.54
N VAL A 167 8.38 -6.61 5.46
CA VAL A 167 7.44 -6.56 6.58
C VAL A 167 6.71 -7.89 6.66
N THR A 168 6.85 -8.62 7.77
CA THR A 168 6.18 -9.89 8.01
C THR A 168 5.21 -9.72 9.16
N ARG A 169 3.92 -9.92 8.87
CA ARG A 169 2.86 -9.61 9.84
C ARG A 169 2.78 -10.62 10.99
N GLY A 170 3.17 -11.87 10.74
CA GLY A 170 2.80 -12.98 11.59
C GLY A 170 1.32 -13.36 11.42
N ASN A 171 0.82 -14.25 12.23
CA ASN A 171 -0.59 -14.62 12.27
C ASN A 171 -1.13 -14.49 13.69
N GLU A 172 -2.36 -14.01 13.82
CA GLU A 172 -3.06 -13.96 15.11
C GLU A 172 -3.21 -15.37 15.71
N GLY A 173 -3.14 -15.45 17.04
CA GLY A 173 -3.41 -16.68 17.75
C GLY A 173 -4.88 -17.09 17.62
N THR A 174 -5.12 -18.38 17.74
CA THR A 174 -6.46 -18.98 17.85
C THR A 174 -6.55 -19.75 19.16
N PRO A 175 -7.73 -20.21 19.59
CA PRO A 175 -7.84 -21.04 20.80
C PRO A 175 -6.98 -22.31 20.79
N THR A 176 -6.59 -22.78 19.59
CA THR A 176 -5.83 -24.03 19.39
C THR A 176 -4.41 -23.81 18.87
N LYS A 177 -4.04 -22.59 18.50
CA LYS A 177 -2.71 -22.25 17.97
C LYS A 177 -2.22 -20.95 18.58
N ALA A 178 -0.98 -20.96 19.08
CA ALA A 178 -0.31 -19.74 19.51
C ALA A 178 -0.12 -18.77 18.35
N GLU A 179 -0.03 -17.48 18.67
CA GLU A 179 0.32 -16.42 17.72
C GLU A 179 1.68 -16.71 17.02
N ASP A 180 1.74 -16.50 15.73
CA ASP A 180 3.01 -16.47 15.00
C ASP A 180 3.60 -15.03 15.03
N PRO A 181 4.91 -14.89 15.28
CA PRO A 181 5.51 -13.58 15.44
C PRO A 181 5.60 -12.78 14.15
N GLY A 182 5.37 -11.47 14.26
CA GLY A 182 5.65 -10.49 13.21
C GLY A 182 7.08 -9.95 13.31
N ALA A 183 7.62 -9.45 12.19
CA ALA A 183 8.95 -8.84 12.17
C ALA A 183 9.15 -7.89 10.99
N LEU A 184 10.17 -7.02 11.09
CA LEU A 184 10.79 -6.39 9.94
C LEU A 184 12.06 -7.17 9.62
N LYS A 185 12.06 -7.93 8.53
CA LYS A 185 13.23 -8.66 8.04
C LYS A 185 14.08 -7.72 7.21
N VAL A 186 15.29 -7.47 7.61
CA VAL A 186 16.21 -6.53 6.97
C VAL A 186 17.31 -7.31 6.27
N PHE A 187 17.55 -6.96 5.02
CA PHE A 187 18.56 -7.57 4.17
C PHE A 187 19.51 -6.51 3.64
N ASP A 188 20.81 -6.78 3.62
CA ASP A 188 21.73 -6.07 2.72
C ASP A 188 21.28 -6.35 1.29
N TYR A 189 21.19 -5.31 0.47
CA TYR A 189 20.72 -5.39 -0.90
C TYR A 189 21.77 -4.87 -1.86
N LYS A 190 22.14 -5.70 -2.84
CA LYS A 190 23.08 -5.32 -3.89
C LYS A 190 22.76 -6.03 -5.20
N ASN A 191 22.39 -5.27 -6.24
CA ASN A 191 22.16 -5.79 -7.60
C ASN A 191 21.20 -6.99 -7.65
N GLY A 192 20.12 -6.94 -6.87
CA GLY A 192 19.13 -8.02 -6.79
C GLY A 192 19.47 -9.14 -5.79
N VAL A 193 20.67 -9.14 -5.22
CA VAL A 193 21.07 -10.14 -4.21
C VAL A 193 20.75 -9.63 -2.81
N LEU A 194 20.15 -10.52 -2.01
CA LEU A 194 19.74 -10.28 -0.64
C LEU A 194 20.64 -11.08 0.33
N THR A 195 21.07 -10.47 1.41
CA THR A 195 21.76 -11.13 2.50
C THR A 195 21.07 -10.81 3.82
N ASN A 196 20.66 -11.83 4.57
CA ASN A 196 20.01 -11.63 5.89
C ASN A 196 20.91 -10.83 6.83
N VAL A 197 20.38 -9.75 7.43
CA VAL A 197 21.12 -8.89 8.38
C VAL A 197 20.53 -9.02 9.77
N VAL A 198 19.27 -8.62 9.94
CA VAL A 198 18.59 -8.59 11.24
C VAL A 198 17.09 -8.79 11.09
N SER A 199 16.48 -9.36 12.13
CA SER A 199 15.05 -9.44 12.31
C SER A 199 14.66 -8.51 13.46
N ILE A 200 14.00 -7.38 13.13
CA ILE A 200 13.49 -6.44 14.14
C ILE A 200 12.11 -6.94 14.56
N ALA A 201 12.01 -7.46 15.76
CA ALA A 201 10.83 -8.09 16.30
C ALA A 201 10.64 -7.70 17.78
N PRO A 202 10.11 -6.50 18.07
CA PRO A 202 9.87 -6.06 19.44
C PRO A 202 9.07 -7.10 20.22
N ASP A 203 9.43 -7.35 21.47
CA ASP A 203 8.80 -8.35 22.34
C ASP A 203 8.76 -9.77 21.71
N GLY A 204 9.80 -10.13 20.93
CA GLY A 204 9.88 -11.39 20.20
C GLY A 204 8.88 -11.47 19.04
N GLY A 205 8.36 -10.34 18.58
CA GLY A 205 7.41 -10.22 17.47
C GLY A 205 5.95 -10.55 17.82
N ARG A 206 5.68 -10.87 19.09
CA ARG A 206 4.32 -11.16 19.57
C ARG A 206 3.51 -9.88 19.66
N ASN A 207 2.29 -9.95 19.18
CA ASN A 207 1.38 -8.80 19.09
C ASN A 207 1.99 -7.61 18.31
N PHE A 208 3.08 -7.82 17.56
CA PHE A 208 3.71 -6.77 16.77
C PHE A 208 2.88 -6.46 15.54
N GLY A 209 2.60 -7.44 14.67
CA GLY A 209 1.72 -7.35 13.51
C GLY A 209 1.98 -6.16 12.58
N PRO A 210 3.21 -5.89 12.15
CA PRO A 210 3.51 -4.79 11.22
C PRO A 210 2.91 -5.09 9.85
N ARG A 211 2.49 -4.04 9.12
CA ARG A 211 1.84 -4.23 7.84
C ARG A 211 2.47 -3.48 6.68
N HIS A 212 2.59 -2.17 6.78
CA HIS A 212 3.21 -1.31 5.77
C HIS A 212 4.21 -0.38 6.41
N LEU A 213 5.21 0.02 5.63
CA LEU A 213 6.16 1.06 5.98
C LEU A 213 6.27 2.10 4.87
N ASP A 214 6.71 3.29 5.23
CA ASP A 214 7.17 4.30 4.30
C ASP A 214 8.34 5.08 4.88
N PHE A 215 9.16 5.68 4.00
CA PHE A 215 10.35 6.43 4.37
C PHE A 215 10.09 7.93 4.29
N HIS A 216 10.70 8.66 5.19
CA HIS A 216 10.76 10.11 5.06
C HIS A 216 11.60 10.49 3.82
N PRO A 217 11.16 11.45 2.97
CA PRO A 217 11.80 11.71 1.69
C PRO A 217 13.24 12.24 1.80
N THR A 218 13.61 12.88 2.91
CA THR A 218 14.92 13.55 3.07
C THR A 218 15.61 13.29 4.40
N LYS A 219 14.92 12.68 5.38
CA LYS A 219 15.45 12.42 6.72
C LYS A 219 15.57 10.91 6.95
N PRO A 220 16.43 10.47 7.85
CA PRO A 220 16.66 9.06 8.10
C PRO A 220 15.57 8.43 9.00
N TRP A 221 14.31 8.61 8.65
CA TRP A 221 13.17 8.09 9.41
C TRP A 221 12.32 7.15 8.59
N MET A 222 11.90 6.07 9.22
CA MET A 222 10.98 5.08 8.67
C MET A 222 9.75 4.97 9.58
N TYR A 223 8.56 5.01 8.98
CA TYR A 223 7.29 4.87 9.68
C TYR A 223 6.65 3.54 9.33
N VAL A 224 6.19 2.81 10.34
CA VAL A 224 5.62 1.47 10.19
C VAL A 224 4.22 1.44 10.82
N SER A 225 3.21 1.09 10.04
CA SER A 225 1.87 0.85 10.56
C SER A 225 1.79 -0.54 11.20
N ILE A 226 1.34 -0.58 12.45
CA ILE A 226 1.18 -1.81 13.24
C ILE A 226 -0.29 -2.19 13.21
N GLU A 227 -0.63 -3.13 12.31
CA GLU A 227 -2.01 -3.51 12.00
C GLU A 227 -2.79 -3.96 13.24
N THR A 228 -2.19 -4.87 14.00
CA THR A 228 -2.84 -5.51 15.15
C THR A 228 -3.01 -4.59 16.35
N GLN A 229 -2.15 -3.59 16.51
CA GLN A 229 -2.17 -2.66 17.64
C GLN A 229 -2.89 -1.33 17.36
N ASN A 230 -3.16 -1.01 16.09
CA ASN A 230 -3.62 0.31 15.65
C ASN A 230 -2.64 1.42 16.08
N LYS A 231 -1.36 1.21 15.80
CA LYS A 231 -0.28 2.15 16.12
C LYS A 231 0.58 2.46 14.92
N MET A 232 1.26 3.59 15.00
CA MET A 232 2.31 4.02 14.09
C MET A 232 3.63 4.03 14.87
N TYR A 233 4.61 3.23 14.40
CA TYR A 233 5.95 3.21 14.98
C TYR A 233 6.92 3.96 14.08
N THR A 234 7.84 4.69 14.71
CA THR A 234 8.95 5.36 14.02
C THR A 234 10.25 4.66 14.37
N TYR A 235 11.04 4.36 13.34
CA TYR A 235 12.40 3.85 13.45
C TYR A 235 13.38 4.86 12.86
N GLN A 236 14.54 4.99 13.47
CA GLN A 236 15.66 5.77 12.94
C GLN A 236 16.57 4.91 12.07
N MET A 237 17.11 5.52 11.04
CA MET A 237 18.07 4.90 10.12
C MET A 237 19.39 5.62 10.25
N GLU A 238 20.46 4.90 10.54
CA GLU A 238 21.79 5.49 10.72
C GLU A 238 22.83 4.70 9.92
N ALA A 239 23.70 5.39 9.20
CA ALA A 239 24.81 4.81 8.44
C ALA A 239 24.43 3.59 7.57
N GLY A 240 23.23 3.63 6.96
CA GLY A 240 22.71 2.53 6.13
C GLY A 240 22.24 1.32 6.93
N ARG A 241 21.88 1.51 8.20
CA ARG A 241 21.27 0.49 9.07
C ARG A 241 19.98 1.05 9.69
N ILE A 242 19.11 0.15 10.14
CA ILE A 242 17.91 0.50 10.90
C ILE A 242 18.21 0.27 12.37
N ASN A 243 18.04 1.30 13.20
CA ASN A 243 18.07 1.12 14.65
C ASN A 243 16.87 0.24 15.05
N PRO A 244 17.08 -0.91 15.70
CA PRO A 244 15.99 -1.82 16.07
C PRO A 244 15.06 -1.25 17.15
N GLU A 245 15.48 -0.22 17.86
CA GLU A 245 14.69 0.42 18.90
C GLU A 245 13.61 1.31 18.30
N ILE A 246 12.40 1.22 18.86
CA ILE A 246 11.26 2.06 18.44
C ILE A 246 11.47 3.46 19.02
N ALA A 247 11.76 4.42 18.15
CA ALA A 247 12.00 5.81 18.57
C ALA A 247 10.70 6.47 19.07
N PHE A 248 9.57 6.27 18.37
CA PHE A 248 8.28 6.85 18.76
C PHE A 248 7.13 5.87 18.47
N ARG A 249 6.09 5.98 19.28
CA ARG A 249 4.81 5.28 19.12
C ARG A 249 3.68 6.29 19.14
N ALA A 250 2.80 6.24 18.13
CA ALA A 250 1.60 7.07 18.06
C ALA A 250 0.36 6.21 17.84
N GLU A 251 -0.79 6.65 18.34
CA GLU A 251 -2.07 6.01 18.09
C GLU A 251 -2.56 6.32 16.68
N THR A 252 -3.24 5.36 16.02
CA THR A 252 -3.88 5.61 14.71
C THR A 252 -5.36 5.92 14.84
N LEU A 253 -6.01 5.50 15.92
CA LEU A 253 -7.43 5.69 16.16
C LEU A 253 -7.72 7.03 16.83
N ALA A 254 -8.86 7.65 16.50
CA ALA A 254 -9.37 8.81 17.22
C ALA A 254 -9.77 8.44 18.66
N GLU A 255 -10.31 7.24 18.84
CA GLU A 255 -10.72 6.67 20.13
C GLU A 255 -9.97 5.37 20.46
N PRO A 256 -8.68 5.40 20.82
CA PRO A 256 -7.88 4.18 21.04
C PRO A 256 -8.44 3.25 22.12
N LYS A 257 -9.13 3.82 23.12
CA LYS A 257 -9.77 3.06 24.21
C LYS A 257 -11.08 2.37 23.79
N ASN A 258 -11.68 2.78 22.68
CA ASN A 258 -12.93 2.24 22.13
C ASN A 258 -12.68 1.39 20.89
N ARG A 259 -11.61 0.63 20.89
CA ARG A 259 -11.24 -0.22 19.76
C ARG A 259 -12.30 -1.28 19.50
N ARG A 260 -12.81 -1.31 18.26
CA ARG A 260 -13.79 -2.30 17.82
C ARG A 260 -13.13 -3.61 17.38
N SER A 261 -13.93 -4.66 17.32
CA SER A 261 -13.51 -5.95 16.77
C SER A 261 -13.01 -5.78 15.32
N ARG A 262 -11.89 -6.44 15.00
CA ARG A 262 -11.25 -6.36 13.67
C ARG A 262 -10.92 -4.95 13.20
N GLN A 263 -10.71 -4.03 14.12
CA GLN A 263 -10.14 -2.72 13.84
C GLN A 263 -8.65 -2.87 13.55
N ALA A 264 -8.18 -2.33 12.43
CA ALA A 264 -6.82 -2.56 11.97
C ALA A 264 -6.21 -1.29 11.34
N ALA A 265 -4.95 -1.00 11.67
CA ALA A 265 -4.18 -0.01 10.91
C ALA A 265 -3.92 -0.53 9.49
N GLY A 266 -3.82 0.38 8.53
CA GLY A 266 -3.71 0.06 7.11
C GLY A 266 -2.44 0.57 6.47
N THR A 267 -2.59 1.12 5.27
CA THR A 267 -1.54 1.77 4.48
C THR A 267 -1.02 3.00 5.21
N VAL A 268 0.26 3.29 5.03
CA VAL A 268 0.96 4.48 5.50
C VAL A 268 1.68 5.15 4.33
N HIS A 269 1.62 6.48 4.25
CA HIS A 269 2.41 7.28 3.32
C HIS A 269 2.88 8.58 3.96
N VAL A 270 4.14 8.91 3.74
CA VAL A 270 4.71 10.23 4.08
C VAL A 270 4.37 11.20 2.95
N HIS A 271 3.96 12.41 3.31
CA HIS A 271 3.74 13.48 2.34
C HIS A 271 5.05 13.82 1.60
N PRO A 272 5.02 14.15 0.29
CA PRO A 272 6.24 14.48 -0.47
C PRO A 272 7.10 15.59 0.14
N ASN A 273 6.51 16.53 0.91
CA ASN A 273 7.28 17.58 1.60
C ASN A 273 7.91 17.14 2.93
N GLY A 274 7.68 15.91 3.38
CA GLY A 274 8.21 15.37 4.63
C GLY A 274 7.60 15.93 5.92
N ARG A 275 6.62 16.84 5.85
CA ARG A 275 6.06 17.50 7.05
C ARG A 275 4.90 16.72 7.68
N PHE A 276 4.27 15.82 6.91
CA PHE A 276 3.06 15.11 7.33
C PHE A 276 3.16 13.62 7.01
N LEU A 277 2.43 12.83 7.80
CA LEU A 277 2.29 11.39 7.63
C LEU A 277 0.81 11.03 7.66
N TYR A 278 0.39 10.10 6.84
CA TYR A 278 -0.99 9.64 6.73
C TYR A 278 -1.06 8.14 6.97
N GLY A 279 -2.07 7.71 7.74
CA GLY A 279 -2.33 6.30 8.01
C GLY A 279 -3.81 5.97 7.84
N ALA A 280 -4.12 4.83 7.22
CA ALA A 280 -5.49 4.37 7.11
C ALA A 280 -5.90 3.53 8.33
N ASN A 281 -7.10 3.74 8.84
CA ASN A 281 -7.79 2.89 9.80
C ASN A 281 -8.93 2.14 9.09
N ARG A 282 -9.08 0.85 9.36
CA ARG A 282 -10.02 -0.02 8.68
C ARG A 282 -10.78 -0.88 9.67
N ALA A 283 -12.08 -0.95 9.50
CA ALA A 283 -12.96 -1.91 10.16
C ALA A 283 -13.94 -2.48 9.15
N GLN A 284 -14.26 -3.77 9.26
CA GLN A 284 -15.20 -4.44 8.35
C GLN A 284 -15.99 -5.56 9.03
N ASP A 285 -15.89 -5.67 10.36
CA ASP A 285 -16.62 -6.71 11.08
C ASP A 285 -18.13 -6.52 10.93
N THR A 286 -18.87 -7.61 10.96
CA THR A 286 -20.31 -7.60 10.72
C THR A 286 -21.09 -8.23 11.86
N VAL A 287 -22.36 -7.85 11.97
CA VAL A 287 -23.35 -8.42 12.88
C VAL A 287 -24.60 -8.76 12.08
N ASP A 288 -25.35 -9.76 12.54
CA ASP A 288 -26.64 -10.09 11.95
C ASP A 288 -27.68 -9.04 12.33
N PHE A 289 -28.37 -8.52 11.32
CA PHE A 289 -29.50 -7.61 11.48
C PHE A 289 -30.54 -7.95 10.41
N GLN A 290 -31.74 -8.33 10.84
CA GLN A 290 -32.85 -8.74 9.94
C GLN A 290 -32.41 -9.80 8.89
N GLY A 291 -31.60 -10.80 9.32
CA GLY A 291 -31.13 -11.88 8.45
C GLY A 291 -30.03 -11.49 7.44
N LYS A 292 -29.48 -10.29 7.55
CA LYS A 292 -28.34 -9.82 6.71
C LYS A 292 -27.14 -9.46 7.59
N LYS A 293 -25.94 -9.68 7.04
CA LYS A 293 -24.70 -9.22 7.66
C LYS A 293 -24.53 -7.73 7.39
N VAL A 294 -24.57 -6.90 8.44
CA VAL A 294 -24.37 -5.46 8.36
C VAL A 294 -23.10 -5.06 9.12
N PHE A 295 -22.46 -3.98 8.70
CA PHE A 295 -21.28 -3.44 9.37
C PHE A 295 -21.54 -3.17 10.85
N LYS A 296 -20.67 -3.69 11.71
CA LYS A 296 -20.81 -3.65 13.17
C LYS A 296 -20.34 -2.34 13.80
N GLY A 297 -19.66 -1.49 13.03
CA GLY A 297 -19.03 -0.27 13.49
C GLY A 297 -17.51 -0.35 13.58
N GLY A 298 -16.89 0.78 13.79
CA GLY A 298 -15.44 0.97 13.83
C GLY A 298 -14.99 2.14 12.96
N GLU A 299 -13.74 2.54 13.11
CA GLU A 299 -13.17 3.64 12.35
C GLU A 299 -12.74 3.19 10.95
N ASN A 300 -13.25 3.89 9.94
CA ASN A 300 -12.82 3.82 8.55
C ASN A 300 -12.37 5.22 8.16
N SER A 301 -11.15 5.57 8.56
CA SER A 301 -10.63 6.93 8.55
C SER A 301 -9.21 7.00 8.00
N ILE A 302 -8.77 8.22 7.69
CA ILE A 302 -7.35 8.57 7.56
C ILE A 302 -6.98 9.38 8.80
N VAL A 303 -5.95 8.92 9.52
CA VAL A 303 -5.26 9.73 10.52
C VAL A 303 -4.17 10.54 9.83
N VAL A 304 -4.10 11.82 10.18
CA VAL A 304 -3.06 12.74 9.72
C VAL A 304 -2.17 13.08 10.91
N TYR A 305 -0.86 12.98 10.72
CA TYR A 305 0.13 13.40 11.70
C TYR A 305 0.96 14.57 11.16
N SER A 306 1.29 15.51 12.01
CA SER A 306 2.46 16.37 11.81
C SER A 306 3.72 15.61 12.23
N ILE A 307 4.81 15.79 11.50
CA ILE A 307 6.12 15.20 11.80
C ILE A 307 7.00 16.30 12.41
N ASP A 308 7.50 16.09 13.62
CA ASP A 308 8.53 16.98 14.20
C ASP A 308 9.81 16.89 13.34
N GLN A 309 10.23 18.02 12.79
CA GLN A 309 11.32 18.06 11.81
C GLN A 309 12.71 17.89 12.41
N SER A 310 12.83 17.89 13.72
CA SER A 310 14.07 17.65 14.45
C SER A 310 14.23 16.21 14.91
N THR A 311 13.12 15.54 15.27
CA THR A 311 13.14 14.22 15.89
C THR A 311 12.50 13.12 15.05
N GLY A 312 11.58 13.47 14.15
CA GLY A 312 10.77 12.52 13.39
C GLY A 312 9.51 12.04 14.13
N ALA A 313 9.21 12.60 15.30
CA ALA A 313 8.06 12.19 16.10
C ALA A 313 6.73 12.55 15.39
N PRO A 314 5.82 11.56 15.14
CA PRO A 314 4.51 11.83 14.57
C PRO A 314 3.50 12.22 15.67
N THR A 315 2.81 13.34 15.49
CA THR A 315 1.74 13.81 16.38
C THR A 315 0.42 13.85 15.62
N PRO A 316 -0.64 13.14 16.02
CA PRO A 316 -1.94 13.18 15.35
C PRO A 316 -2.53 14.59 15.38
N ILE A 317 -2.97 15.09 14.21
CA ILE A 317 -3.59 16.41 14.06
C ILE A 317 -5.01 16.36 13.48
N GLN A 318 -5.39 15.21 12.91
CA GLN A 318 -6.74 14.99 12.37
C GLN A 318 -7.04 13.51 12.24
N HIS A 319 -8.32 13.14 12.45
CA HIS A 319 -8.92 11.89 11.97
C HIS A 319 -10.11 12.27 11.09
N ILE A 320 -10.17 11.74 9.87
CA ILE A 320 -11.25 12.04 8.93
C ILE A 320 -11.82 10.76 8.33
N GLU A 321 -13.14 10.62 8.38
CA GLU A 321 -13.84 9.49 7.76
C GLU A 321 -13.65 9.44 6.25
N THR A 322 -13.46 8.24 5.72
CA THR A 322 -13.24 8.03 4.28
C THR A 322 -14.51 7.92 3.45
N ARG A 323 -15.70 8.07 4.08
CA ARG A 323 -17.03 8.04 3.44
C ARG A 323 -17.43 6.70 2.83
N ALA A 324 -16.69 5.64 3.15
CA ALA A 324 -17.06 4.25 2.87
C ALA A 324 -16.32 3.31 3.83
N ILE A 325 -16.57 2.01 3.71
CA ILE A 325 -16.05 1.00 4.63
C ILE A 325 -14.77 0.39 4.08
N HIS A 326 -13.84 0.06 4.97
CA HIS A 326 -12.57 -0.61 4.70
C HIS A 326 -11.70 0.12 3.64
N PRO A 327 -11.14 1.32 3.95
CA PRO A 327 -10.16 1.97 3.09
C PRO A 327 -8.89 1.09 3.04
N ARG A 328 -8.84 0.20 2.02
CA ARG A 328 -7.77 -0.80 1.91
C ARG A 328 -6.43 -0.16 1.65
N THR A 329 -6.41 0.84 0.79
CA THR A 329 -5.23 1.61 0.42
C THR A 329 -5.60 3.05 0.10
N PHE A 330 -4.62 3.91 0.11
CA PHE A 330 -4.73 5.27 -0.41
C PHE A 330 -3.41 5.66 -1.06
N HIS A 331 -3.44 6.72 -1.84
CA HIS A 331 -2.23 7.31 -2.42
C HIS A 331 -2.32 8.83 -2.39
N ILE A 332 -1.16 9.49 -2.24
CA ILE A 332 -1.03 10.95 -2.31
C ILE A 332 -0.54 11.29 -3.72
N ASP A 333 -1.12 12.29 -4.36
CA ASP A 333 -0.62 12.72 -5.64
C ASP A 333 0.81 13.28 -5.54
N PRO A 334 1.64 13.17 -6.57
CA PRO A 334 3.05 13.60 -6.50
C PRO A 334 3.27 15.07 -6.15
N SER A 335 2.27 15.94 -6.35
CA SER A 335 2.33 17.34 -5.92
C SER A 335 1.99 17.54 -4.44
N GLY A 336 1.46 16.52 -3.76
CA GLY A 336 1.05 16.58 -2.37
C GLY A 336 -0.25 17.34 -2.11
N ARG A 337 -1.08 17.58 -3.12
CA ARG A 337 -2.31 18.37 -2.98
C ARG A 337 -3.57 17.55 -2.87
N LEU A 338 -3.53 16.27 -3.27
CA LEU A 338 -4.67 15.36 -3.19
C LEU A 338 -4.27 14.04 -2.52
N LEU A 339 -5.23 13.47 -1.80
CA LEU A 339 -5.21 12.09 -1.35
C LEU A 339 -6.45 11.39 -1.92
N VAL A 340 -6.26 10.20 -2.48
CA VAL A 340 -7.36 9.34 -2.90
C VAL A 340 -7.32 8.05 -2.09
N ALA A 341 -8.44 7.71 -1.43
CA ALA A 341 -8.61 6.48 -0.68
C ALA A 341 -9.49 5.50 -1.44
N GLN A 342 -9.08 4.22 -1.48
CA GLN A 342 -9.81 3.15 -2.16
C GLN A 342 -10.49 2.22 -1.15
N HIS A 343 -11.78 1.97 -1.37
CA HIS A 343 -12.61 1.04 -0.61
C HIS A 343 -12.87 -0.20 -1.45
N ASN A 344 -12.53 -1.37 -0.91
CA ASN A 344 -12.37 -2.58 -1.72
C ASN A 344 -13.68 -3.29 -2.09
N LEU A 345 -14.71 -3.20 -1.25
CA LEU A 345 -15.98 -3.90 -1.41
C LEU A 345 -17.16 -3.03 -0.95
N PRO A 346 -18.36 -3.25 -1.48
CA PRO A 346 -19.56 -2.66 -0.93
C PRO A 346 -19.83 -3.24 0.46
N ALA A 347 -20.46 -2.46 1.33
CA ALA A 347 -20.83 -2.88 2.68
C ALA A 347 -22.28 -2.53 2.99
N ALA A 348 -23.03 -3.49 3.53
CA ALA A 348 -24.33 -3.23 4.10
C ALA A 348 -24.17 -2.54 5.46
N VAL A 349 -24.90 -1.46 5.69
CA VAL A 349 -24.92 -0.72 6.95
C VAL A 349 -26.35 -0.57 7.44
N ARG A 350 -26.52 -0.54 8.75
CA ARG A 350 -27.80 -0.25 9.38
C ARG A 350 -28.07 1.26 9.28
N ASP A 351 -29.29 1.62 8.87
CA ASP A 351 -29.79 3.00 8.80
C ASP A 351 -31.18 3.04 9.44
N GLY A 352 -31.24 3.28 10.75
CA GLY A 352 -32.45 3.07 11.56
C GLY A 352 -32.87 1.60 11.55
N ASP A 353 -34.09 1.34 11.06
CA ASP A 353 -34.64 0.00 10.85
C ASP A 353 -34.42 -0.54 9.42
N ALA A 354 -33.80 0.26 8.56
CA ALA A 354 -33.46 -0.15 7.18
C ALA A 354 -32.02 -0.61 7.06
N ILE A 355 -31.75 -1.30 5.95
CA ILE A 355 -30.40 -1.67 5.53
C ILE A 355 -30.06 -0.91 4.25
N ARG A 356 -28.98 -0.16 4.29
CA ARG A 356 -28.44 0.56 3.14
C ARG A 356 -27.10 -0.04 2.71
N THR A 357 -26.81 -0.06 1.42
CA THR A 357 -25.49 -0.44 0.89
C THR A 357 -24.64 0.80 0.65
N ILE A 358 -23.43 0.81 1.18
CA ILE A 358 -22.38 1.77 0.82
C ILE A 358 -21.53 1.12 -0.27
N PRO A 359 -21.46 1.68 -1.49
CA PRO A 359 -20.68 1.10 -2.57
C PRO A 359 -19.16 1.15 -2.30
N ALA A 360 -18.42 0.24 -2.93
CA ALA A 360 -16.98 0.37 -3.13
C ALA A 360 -16.65 1.64 -3.92
N GLY A 361 -15.38 2.05 -3.96
CA GLY A 361 -15.01 3.19 -4.79
C GLY A 361 -13.83 3.99 -4.31
N LEU A 362 -13.71 5.21 -4.83
CA LEU A 362 -12.59 6.12 -4.61
C LEU A 362 -13.08 7.41 -3.95
N SER A 363 -12.54 7.73 -2.78
CA SER A 363 -12.82 8.98 -2.06
C SER A 363 -11.66 9.96 -2.23
N VAL A 364 -11.96 11.16 -2.69
CA VAL A 364 -10.98 12.21 -3.01
C VAL A 364 -10.99 13.28 -1.92
N PHE A 365 -9.80 13.61 -1.46
CA PHE A 365 -9.56 14.64 -0.45
C PHE A 365 -8.56 15.66 -0.96
N ARG A 366 -8.75 16.94 -0.63
CA ARG A 366 -7.72 17.97 -0.74
C ARG A 366 -6.82 17.90 0.49
N ILE A 367 -5.53 18.11 0.28
CA ILE A 367 -4.54 18.29 1.33
C ILE A 367 -4.29 19.80 1.45
N GLY A 368 -4.52 20.35 2.64
CA GLY A 368 -4.23 21.74 2.96
C GLY A 368 -2.74 21.97 3.27
N ASP A 369 -2.31 23.22 3.32
CA ASP A 369 -0.93 23.60 3.68
C ASP A 369 -0.55 23.17 5.11
N ASP A 370 -1.55 22.96 5.97
CA ASP A 370 -1.44 22.42 7.33
C ASP A 370 -1.44 20.88 7.35
N GLY A 371 -1.47 20.24 6.19
CA GLY A 371 -1.51 18.78 6.01
C GLY A 371 -2.88 18.15 6.22
N LYS A 372 -3.88 18.89 6.70
CA LYS A 372 -5.20 18.35 6.97
C LYS A 372 -5.95 18.06 5.68
N LEU A 373 -6.83 17.07 5.77
CA LEU A 373 -7.65 16.60 4.68
C LEU A 373 -9.03 17.24 4.71
N THR A 374 -9.51 17.65 3.54
CA THR A 374 -10.89 18.05 3.32
C THR A 374 -11.52 17.13 2.28
N PHE A 375 -12.60 16.44 2.64
CA PHE A 375 -13.34 15.59 1.71
C PHE A 375 -13.93 16.42 0.58
N VAL A 376 -13.77 15.97 -0.67
CA VAL A 376 -14.32 16.63 -1.85
C VAL A 376 -15.46 15.83 -2.44
N ARG A 377 -15.21 14.58 -2.82
CA ARG A 377 -16.19 13.71 -3.46
C ARG A 377 -15.82 12.24 -3.38
N LYS A 378 -16.79 11.38 -3.63
CA LYS A 378 -16.61 9.93 -3.78
C LYS A 378 -17.10 9.49 -5.16
N TYR A 379 -16.37 8.60 -5.78
CA TYR A 379 -16.76 7.89 -6.99
C TYR A 379 -17.16 6.47 -6.60
N ASP A 380 -18.42 6.14 -6.77
CA ASP A 380 -18.94 4.80 -6.57
C ASP A 380 -18.50 3.92 -7.75
N ILE A 381 -17.99 2.74 -7.45
CA ILE A 381 -17.50 1.80 -8.45
C ILE A 381 -18.20 0.48 -8.22
N ASP A 382 -18.88 0.01 -9.27
CA ASP A 382 -19.45 -1.31 -9.27
C ASP A 382 -18.33 -2.35 -9.39
N VAL A 383 -18.30 -3.28 -8.47
CA VAL A 383 -17.28 -4.34 -8.42
C VAL A 383 -17.88 -5.73 -8.71
N ASP A 384 -19.21 -5.84 -8.88
CA ASP A 384 -19.90 -7.13 -8.99
C ASP A 384 -19.48 -8.11 -7.88
N SER A 385 -18.98 -9.28 -8.27
CA SER A 385 -18.38 -10.28 -7.38
C SER A 385 -16.86 -10.12 -7.19
N LYS A 386 -16.26 -9.09 -7.79
CA LYS A 386 -14.81 -8.82 -7.75
C LYS A 386 -14.48 -7.87 -6.60
N THR A 387 -13.23 -7.47 -6.50
CA THR A 387 -12.75 -6.53 -5.48
C THR A 387 -11.80 -5.51 -6.08
N MET A 388 -11.82 -4.31 -5.53
CA MET A 388 -10.75 -3.34 -5.71
C MET A 388 -9.64 -3.66 -4.72
N PHE A 389 -8.44 -3.94 -5.19
CA PHE A 389 -7.36 -4.40 -4.32
C PHE A 389 -6.20 -3.44 -4.24
N TRP A 390 -5.87 -2.77 -5.33
CA TRP A 390 -4.76 -1.85 -5.47
C TRP A 390 -5.16 -0.57 -6.23
N MET A 391 -4.55 0.53 -5.85
CA MET A 391 -4.53 1.77 -6.63
C MET A 391 -3.21 2.49 -6.40
N GLY A 392 -2.80 3.30 -7.38
CA GLY A 392 -1.61 4.14 -7.30
C GLY A 392 -1.66 5.29 -8.29
N MET A 393 -0.85 6.33 -8.04
CA MET A 393 -0.72 7.49 -8.92
C MET A 393 0.69 7.59 -9.47
N VAL A 394 0.77 8.00 -10.73
CA VAL A 394 2.03 8.22 -11.45
C VAL A 394 2.01 9.61 -12.06
N GLN A 395 3.07 10.37 -11.83
CA GLN A 395 3.30 11.62 -12.56
C GLN A 395 3.83 11.28 -13.96
N LEU A 396 3.21 11.84 -14.99
CA LEU A 396 3.57 11.64 -16.39
C LEU A 396 4.69 12.57 -16.84
#